data_00a954ff28c049a50b6fa617dc4b87b7
#
_entry.id   00a954ff28c049a50b6fa617dc4b87b7
#
_cell.length_a   1.000
_cell.length_b   1.000
_cell.length_c   1.000
_cell.angle_alpha   90.00
_cell.angle_beta   90.00
_cell.angle_gamma   90.00
#
_symmetry.space_group_name_H-M   'P 1'
#
loop_
_entity.id
_entity.type
_entity.pdbx_description
1 polymer ?
#
loop_
_entity_poly.entity_id
_entity_poly.type
_entity_poly.pdbx_seq_one_letter_code
_entity_poly.pdbx_strand_id
1 'polypeptide(L)'
;CPVKKLQRGFGACTKRESQMTLFKTMLSKLGRKTIDSLWTLGVASTFIFRVIARSSIVIRRPNLLVAEMHFAGVLSLVIIIVSGLFVGLVLGLQGYETLKRYGSTGAVGTLVALSLVRELGPVVSALLFASRAGSAITAEIGIMKTTEQLSAMEMMAVDPYARVIAPMFWGGVLSMPLLAAIFSAMGIIGGYLITVVVIGVDSGAFWSQMQASVDFHHDILNGVIKSVVFGAAVSAISVYEGYASVPTAEGVS
;
A
#
# COMPACT_ATOMS: atom_id res chain seq x y z
N CYS A 1 16.78 18.70 69.06
CA CYS A 1 16.25 18.74 67.67
C CYS A 1 16.47 17.52 66.84
N PRO A 2 15.88 16.32 67.12
CA PRO A 2 16.06 15.12 66.25
C PRO A 2 14.91 14.86 65.26
N VAL A 3 13.78 15.62 65.36
CA VAL A 3 12.55 15.29 64.59
C VAL A 3 12.64 15.66 63.10
N LYS A 4 13.46 16.64 62.70
CA LYS A 4 13.61 17.08 61.32
C LYS A 4 14.40 16.10 60.38
N LYS A 5 15.20 15.20 60.95
CA LYS A 5 15.94 14.18 60.17
C LYS A 5 15.09 12.97 59.78
N LEU A 6 14.08 12.61 60.57
CA LEU A 6 13.15 11.52 60.28
C LEU A 6 12.17 11.86 59.14
N GLN A 7 11.70 13.11 59.04
CA GLN A 7 10.81 13.54 57.99
C GLN A 7 11.45 13.55 56.58
N ARG A 8 12.78 13.84 56.48
CA ARG A 8 13.51 13.81 55.20
C ARG A 8 13.74 12.38 54.67
N GLY A 9 13.87 11.39 55.55
CA GLY A 9 14.03 9.97 55.17
C GLY A 9 12.74 9.36 54.64
N PHE A 10 11.59 9.71 55.22
CA PHE A 10 10.28 9.18 54.78
C PHE A 10 9.87 9.75 53.41
N GLY A 11 10.14 11.02 53.13
CA GLY A 11 9.82 11.62 51.83
C GLY A 11 10.69 11.09 50.67
N ALA A 12 11.92 10.67 50.93
CA ALA A 12 12.80 10.13 49.93
C ALA A 12 12.44 8.64 49.61
N CYS A 13 11.96 7.88 50.60
CA CYS A 13 11.55 6.49 50.44
C CYS A 13 10.25 6.41 49.61
N THR A 14 9.24 7.22 49.91
CA THR A 14 7.97 7.28 49.16
C THR A 14 8.16 7.77 47.74
N LYS A 15 9.08 8.69 47.47
CA LYS A 15 9.38 9.18 46.12
C LYS A 15 10.08 8.11 45.26
N ARG A 16 10.93 7.26 45.86
CA ARG A 16 11.63 6.18 45.21
C ARG A 16 10.67 4.99 44.87
N GLU A 17 9.76 4.70 45.80
CA GLU A 17 8.69 3.67 45.55
C GLU A 17 7.72 4.15 44.46
N SER A 18 7.32 5.42 44.47
CA SER A 18 6.48 5.99 43.43
C SER A 18 7.14 5.95 42.03
N GLN A 19 8.45 6.22 41.95
CA GLN A 19 9.18 6.13 40.69
C GLN A 19 9.33 4.67 40.21
N MET A 20 9.56 3.73 41.11
CA MET A 20 9.70 2.31 40.78
C MET A 20 8.38 1.70 40.34
N THR A 21 7.26 2.12 40.93
CA THR A 21 5.90 1.72 40.50
C THR A 21 5.53 2.31 39.15
N LEU A 22 5.87 3.57 38.87
CA LEU A 22 5.68 4.19 37.55
C LEU A 22 6.51 3.48 36.47
N PHE A 23 7.77 3.16 36.76
CA PHE A 23 8.62 2.43 35.82
C PHE A 23 8.11 1.01 35.55
N LYS A 24 7.69 0.27 36.57
CA LYS A 24 7.05 -1.05 36.41
C LYS A 24 5.76 -0.98 35.61
N THR A 25 4.94 0.06 35.81
CA THR A 25 3.69 0.26 35.09
C THR A 25 3.95 0.62 33.63
N MET A 26 4.97 1.42 33.33
CA MET A 26 5.36 1.73 31.96
C MET A 26 5.92 0.47 31.25
N LEU A 27 6.76 -0.29 31.94
CA LEU A 27 7.34 -1.52 31.40
C LEU A 27 6.26 -2.59 31.11
N SER A 28 5.30 -2.74 32.04
CA SER A 28 4.18 -3.67 31.85
C SER A 28 3.23 -3.24 30.73
N LYS A 29 2.97 -1.92 30.58
CA LYS A 29 2.19 -1.38 29.46
C LYS A 29 2.91 -1.59 28.13
N LEU A 30 4.22 -1.37 28.08
CA LEU A 30 5.03 -1.62 26.89
C LEU A 30 5.01 -3.12 26.51
N GLY A 31 5.26 -4.00 27.51
CA GLY A 31 5.21 -5.44 27.32
C GLY A 31 3.85 -5.95 26.84
N ARG A 32 2.75 -5.45 27.43
CA ARG A 32 1.39 -5.77 26.98
C ARG A 32 1.14 -5.31 25.56
N LYS A 33 1.50 -4.07 25.21
CA LYS A 33 1.34 -3.54 23.85
C LYS A 33 2.13 -4.35 22.81
N THR A 34 3.34 -4.82 23.18
CA THR A 34 4.14 -5.69 22.30
C THR A 34 3.50 -7.04 22.10
N ILE A 35 2.98 -7.66 23.18
CA ILE A 35 2.28 -8.95 23.11
C ILE A 35 1.00 -8.82 22.28
N ASP A 36 0.21 -7.76 22.49
CA ASP A 36 -1.01 -7.51 21.73
C ASP A 36 -0.71 -7.31 20.23
N SER A 37 0.38 -6.58 19.90
CA SER A 37 0.81 -6.43 18.50
C SER A 37 1.26 -7.75 17.87
N LEU A 38 2.01 -8.57 18.60
CA LEU A 38 2.41 -9.92 18.13
C LEU A 38 1.20 -10.84 17.96
N TRP A 39 0.24 -10.78 18.88
CA TRP A 39 -1.00 -11.52 18.77
C TRP A 39 -1.81 -11.11 17.52
N THR A 40 -1.96 -9.80 17.29
CA THR A 40 -2.64 -9.27 16.10
C THR A 40 -1.96 -9.71 14.80
N LEU A 41 -0.62 -9.67 14.74
CA LEU A 41 0.14 -10.19 13.60
C LEU A 41 -0.07 -11.69 13.40
N GLY A 42 -0.13 -12.48 14.47
CA GLY A 42 -0.42 -13.91 14.44
C GLY A 42 -1.81 -14.20 13.87
N VAL A 43 -2.82 -13.46 14.32
CA VAL A 43 -4.21 -13.59 13.82
C VAL A 43 -4.27 -13.18 12.34
N ALA A 44 -3.66 -12.05 11.97
CA ALA A 44 -3.62 -11.59 10.58
C ALA A 44 -2.93 -12.60 9.65
N SER A 45 -1.80 -13.20 10.07
CA SER A 45 -1.10 -14.20 9.27
C SER A 45 -1.93 -15.48 9.07
N THR A 46 -2.60 -15.96 10.11
CA THR A 46 -3.49 -17.13 9.99
C THR A 46 -4.71 -16.84 9.12
N PHE A 47 -5.25 -15.62 9.18
CA PHE A 47 -6.33 -15.17 8.31
C PHE A 47 -5.89 -15.18 6.84
N ILE A 48 -4.77 -14.55 6.51
CA ILE A 48 -4.22 -14.49 5.15
C ILE A 48 -3.94 -15.90 4.63
N PHE A 49 -3.38 -16.77 5.46
CA PHE A 49 -3.15 -18.16 5.09
C PHE A 49 -4.46 -18.90 4.72
N ARG A 50 -5.54 -18.68 5.47
CA ARG A 50 -6.87 -19.22 5.15
C ARG A 50 -7.39 -18.68 3.81
N VAL A 51 -7.24 -17.38 3.53
CA VAL A 51 -7.63 -16.75 2.27
C VAL A 51 -6.88 -17.40 1.11
N ILE A 52 -5.56 -17.58 1.23
CA ILE A 52 -4.74 -18.23 0.21
C ILE A 52 -5.14 -19.71 0.03
N ALA A 53 -5.37 -20.45 1.11
CA ALA A 53 -5.76 -21.86 1.06
C ALA A 53 -7.13 -22.06 0.36
N ARG A 54 -8.04 -21.07 0.46
CA ARG A 54 -9.37 -21.10 -0.19
C ARG A 54 -9.40 -20.48 -1.58
N SER A 55 -8.25 -20.04 -2.12
CA SER A 55 -8.12 -19.39 -3.42
C SER A 55 -8.48 -20.27 -4.62
N SER A 56 -8.61 -21.60 -4.44
CA SER A 56 -8.97 -22.52 -5.52
C SER A 56 -10.28 -22.18 -6.23
N ILE A 57 -11.20 -21.53 -5.55
CA ILE A 57 -12.49 -21.11 -6.12
C ILE A 57 -12.34 -19.94 -7.10
N VAL A 58 -11.31 -19.11 -6.93
CA VAL A 58 -11.01 -17.97 -7.81
C VAL A 58 -10.67 -18.49 -9.22
N ILE A 59 -9.90 -19.57 -9.30
CA ILE A 59 -9.54 -20.21 -10.58
C ILE A 59 -10.77 -20.83 -11.26
N ARG A 60 -11.70 -21.37 -10.48
CA ARG A 60 -12.91 -22.02 -11.01
C ARG A 60 -13.99 -21.02 -11.45
N ARG A 61 -13.98 -19.79 -10.92
CA ARG A 61 -14.99 -18.76 -11.21
C ARG A 61 -14.33 -17.43 -11.58
N PRO A 62 -13.74 -17.31 -12.78
CA PRO A 62 -13.01 -16.10 -13.19
C PRO A 62 -13.92 -14.85 -13.27
N ASN A 63 -15.23 -15.02 -13.46
CA ASN A 63 -16.16 -13.89 -13.53
C ASN A 63 -16.19 -13.06 -12.24
N LEU A 64 -16.03 -13.70 -11.06
CA LEU A 64 -15.96 -12.98 -9.80
C LEU A 64 -14.67 -12.17 -9.71
N LEU A 65 -13.55 -12.76 -10.13
CA LEU A 65 -12.26 -12.09 -10.15
C LEU A 65 -12.27 -10.86 -11.07
N VAL A 66 -12.83 -10.99 -12.28
CA VAL A 66 -12.94 -9.88 -13.23
C VAL A 66 -13.82 -8.75 -12.68
N ALA A 67 -14.92 -9.06 -12.00
CA ALA A 67 -15.76 -8.05 -11.35
C ALA A 67 -14.99 -7.28 -10.27
N GLU A 68 -14.20 -7.98 -9.44
CA GLU A 68 -13.39 -7.34 -8.41
C GLU A 68 -12.22 -6.53 -9.02
N MET A 69 -11.58 -7.02 -10.07
CA MET A 69 -10.57 -6.26 -10.81
C MET A 69 -11.15 -4.98 -11.44
N HIS A 70 -12.39 -5.05 -11.93
CA HIS A 70 -13.08 -3.86 -12.45
C HIS A 70 -13.35 -2.87 -11.33
N PHE A 71 -13.86 -3.32 -10.20
CA PHE A 71 -14.16 -2.47 -9.05
C PHE A 71 -12.90 -1.82 -8.45
N ALA A 72 -11.87 -2.60 -8.16
CA ALA A 72 -10.63 -2.12 -7.58
C ALA A 72 -9.75 -1.38 -8.59
N GLY A 73 -9.65 -1.88 -9.83
CA GLY A 73 -8.75 -1.38 -10.86
C GLY A 73 -9.33 -0.21 -11.65
N VAL A 74 -10.42 -0.43 -12.38
CA VAL A 74 -10.94 0.56 -13.35
C VAL A 74 -11.37 1.86 -12.68
N LEU A 75 -12.01 1.77 -11.53
CA LEU A 75 -12.42 2.95 -10.78
C LEU A 75 -11.23 3.76 -10.20
N SER A 76 -10.04 3.15 -10.08
CA SER A 76 -8.81 3.84 -9.66
C SER A 76 -8.02 4.43 -10.83
N LEU A 77 -8.36 4.10 -12.08
CA LEU A 77 -7.62 4.52 -13.27
C LEU A 77 -7.48 6.03 -13.39
N VAL A 78 -8.57 6.77 -13.19
CA VAL A 78 -8.58 8.22 -13.38
C VAL A 78 -7.54 8.91 -12.48
N ILE A 79 -7.53 8.56 -11.20
CA ILE A 79 -6.57 9.16 -10.25
C ILE A 79 -5.13 8.75 -10.59
N ILE A 80 -4.92 7.52 -11.05
CA ILE A 80 -3.60 7.00 -11.42
C ILE A 80 -3.07 7.67 -12.69
N ILE A 81 -3.91 7.87 -13.71
CA ILE A 81 -3.56 8.55 -14.95
C ILE A 81 -3.17 10.01 -14.68
N VAL A 82 -4.00 10.72 -13.95
CA VAL A 82 -3.76 12.14 -13.63
C VAL A 82 -2.50 12.28 -12.76
N SER A 83 -2.40 11.49 -11.70
CA SER A 83 -1.23 11.53 -10.81
C SER A 83 0.06 11.12 -11.51
N GLY A 84 0.02 10.08 -12.37
CA GLY A 84 1.17 9.64 -13.16
C GLY A 84 1.68 10.73 -14.08
N LEU A 85 0.76 11.40 -14.79
CA LEU A 85 1.10 12.51 -15.68
C LEU A 85 1.78 13.66 -14.91
N PHE A 86 1.21 14.10 -13.79
CA PHE A 86 1.81 15.18 -12.98
C PHE A 86 3.16 14.79 -12.38
N VAL A 87 3.31 13.59 -11.87
CA VAL A 87 4.59 13.09 -11.35
C VAL A 87 5.64 13.06 -12.47
N GLY A 88 5.26 12.63 -13.67
CA GLY A 88 6.12 12.66 -14.85
C GLY A 88 6.55 14.06 -15.25
N LEU A 89 5.62 15.04 -15.26
CA LEU A 89 5.95 16.45 -15.51
C LEU A 89 6.98 16.98 -14.51
N VAL A 90 6.80 16.72 -13.22
CA VAL A 90 7.72 17.19 -12.18
C VAL A 90 9.08 16.52 -12.31
N LEU A 91 9.13 15.20 -12.53
CA LEU A 91 10.38 14.46 -12.72
C LEU A 91 11.14 14.92 -13.98
N GLY A 92 10.42 15.16 -15.08
CA GLY A 92 11.01 15.68 -16.31
C GLY A 92 11.66 17.05 -16.10
N LEU A 93 10.94 17.98 -15.44
CA LEU A 93 11.45 19.32 -15.15
C LEU A 93 12.66 19.26 -14.21
N GLN A 94 12.55 18.56 -13.09
CA GLN A 94 13.60 18.46 -12.10
C GLN A 94 14.82 17.68 -12.64
N GLY A 95 14.57 16.63 -13.43
CA GLY A 95 15.61 15.87 -14.11
C GLY A 95 16.37 16.72 -15.12
N TYR A 96 15.66 17.54 -15.92
CA TYR A 96 16.29 18.46 -16.87
C TYR A 96 17.16 19.49 -16.15
N GLU A 97 16.66 20.17 -15.14
CA GLU A 97 17.44 21.17 -14.38
C GLU A 97 18.70 20.57 -13.74
N THR A 98 18.59 19.34 -13.26
CA THR A 98 19.75 18.63 -12.68
C THR A 98 20.77 18.26 -13.74
N LEU A 99 20.35 17.64 -14.84
CA LEU A 99 21.25 17.19 -15.92
C LEU A 99 21.85 18.33 -16.73
N LYS A 100 21.17 19.47 -16.83
CA LYS A 100 21.67 20.68 -17.45
C LYS A 100 22.98 21.18 -16.78
N ARG A 101 23.05 21.06 -15.45
CA ARG A 101 24.29 21.44 -14.70
C ARG A 101 25.48 20.56 -15.04
N TYR A 102 25.26 19.34 -15.49
CA TYR A 102 26.29 18.38 -15.90
C TYR A 102 26.48 18.32 -17.42
N GLY A 103 25.79 19.15 -18.19
CA GLY A 103 25.91 19.19 -19.66
C GLY A 103 25.30 17.95 -20.36
N SER A 104 24.49 17.16 -19.70
CA SER A 104 24.00 15.85 -20.17
C SER A 104 22.48 15.84 -20.38
N THR A 105 21.94 16.89 -20.98
CA THR A 105 20.47 17.10 -21.14
C THR A 105 19.78 16.00 -21.95
N GLY A 106 20.47 15.30 -22.85
CA GLY A 106 19.92 14.18 -23.60
C GLY A 106 19.52 12.98 -22.73
N ALA A 107 20.14 12.80 -21.56
CA ALA A 107 19.89 11.67 -20.67
C ALA A 107 18.62 11.81 -19.79
N VAL A 108 17.83 12.89 -19.94
CA VAL A 108 16.61 13.12 -19.16
C VAL A 108 15.60 12.00 -19.36
N GLY A 109 15.43 11.50 -20.59
CA GLY A 109 14.51 10.40 -20.91
C GLY A 109 14.84 9.13 -20.12
N THR A 110 16.12 8.77 -20.05
CA THR A 110 16.60 7.64 -19.25
C THR A 110 16.30 7.82 -17.76
N LEU A 111 16.60 8.99 -17.21
CA LEU A 111 16.37 9.28 -15.78
C LEU A 111 14.87 9.14 -15.43
N VAL A 112 14.00 9.75 -16.24
CA VAL A 112 12.55 9.71 -16.02
C VAL A 112 12.04 8.27 -16.12
N ALA A 113 12.41 7.52 -17.16
CA ALA A 113 11.94 6.16 -17.38
C ALA A 113 12.40 5.21 -16.26
N LEU A 114 13.70 5.21 -15.92
CA LEU A 114 14.22 4.33 -14.88
C LEU A 114 13.65 4.67 -13.51
N SER A 115 13.51 5.95 -13.16
CA SER A 115 12.90 6.36 -11.87
C SER A 115 11.45 5.91 -11.76
N LEU A 116 10.67 6.03 -12.84
CA LEU A 116 9.27 5.64 -12.86
C LEU A 116 9.11 4.11 -12.84
N VAL A 117 9.80 3.40 -13.72
CA VAL A 117 9.59 1.95 -13.88
C VAL A 117 10.13 1.17 -12.68
N ARG A 118 11.32 1.53 -12.18
CA ARG A 118 11.98 0.76 -11.10
C ARG A 118 11.47 1.07 -9.71
N GLU A 119 11.14 2.35 -9.42
CA GLU A 119 10.90 2.80 -8.05
C GLU A 119 9.54 3.46 -7.89
N LEU A 120 9.30 4.60 -8.54
CA LEU A 120 8.14 5.44 -8.28
C LEU A 120 6.83 4.82 -8.78
N GLY A 121 6.85 4.14 -9.92
CA GLY A 121 5.67 3.48 -10.46
C GLY A 121 5.02 2.53 -9.47
N PRO A 122 5.71 1.49 -9.02
CA PRO A 122 5.16 0.54 -8.05
C PRO A 122 4.77 1.18 -6.72
N VAL A 123 5.60 2.09 -6.18
CA VAL A 123 5.37 2.68 -4.85
C VAL A 123 4.21 3.67 -4.86
N VAL A 124 4.20 4.63 -5.78
CA VAL A 124 3.16 5.67 -5.82
C VAL A 124 1.82 5.07 -6.22
N SER A 125 1.80 4.14 -7.20
CA SER A 125 0.57 3.45 -7.55
C SER A 125 0.01 2.63 -6.38
N ALA A 126 0.88 2.01 -5.54
CA ALA A 126 0.45 1.29 -4.35
C ALA A 126 -0.19 2.21 -3.30
N LEU A 127 0.38 3.40 -3.08
CA LEU A 127 -0.20 4.39 -2.16
C LEU A 127 -1.57 4.88 -2.64
N LEU A 128 -1.70 5.19 -3.94
CA LEU A 128 -2.97 5.61 -4.54
C LEU A 128 -4.00 4.48 -4.53
N PHE A 129 -3.58 3.25 -4.78
CA PHE A 129 -4.43 2.08 -4.70
C PHE A 129 -4.90 1.83 -3.27
N ALA A 130 -4.01 1.91 -2.29
CA ALA A 130 -4.34 1.72 -0.88
C ALA A 130 -5.37 2.75 -0.40
N SER A 131 -5.19 4.03 -0.77
CA SER A 131 -6.09 5.10 -0.34
C SER A 131 -7.49 4.96 -0.93
N ARG A 132 -7.61 4.51 -2.17
CA ARG A 132 -8.92 4.43 -2.86
C ARG A 132 -9.51 3.02 -2.84
N ALA A 133 -8.82 2.03 -3.42
CA ALA A 133 -9.33 0.67 -3.53
C ALA A 133 -9.25 -0.05 -2.17
N GLY A 134 -8.17 0.17 -1.42
CA GLY A 134 -8.01 -0.39 -0.10
C GLY A 134 -9.14 0.01 0.84
N SER A 135 -9.44 1.31 0.92
CA SER A 135 -10.55 1.82 1.75
C SER A 135 -11.91 1.30 1.26
N ALA A 136 -12.14 1.21 -0.06
CA ALA A 136 -13.38 0.69 -0.61
C ALA A 136 -13.61 -0.79 -0.26
N ILE A 137 -12.58 -1.64 -0.41
CA ILE A 137 -12.63 -3.06 -0.03
C ILE A 137 -12.91 -3.22 1.47
N THR A 138 -12.22 -2.44 2.31
CA THR A 138 -12.43 -2.45 3.76
C THR A 138 -13.86 -2.08 4.12
N ALA A 139 -14.40 -1.02 3.52
CA ALA A 139 -15.76 -0.56 3.76
C ALA A 139 -16.80 -1.58 3.27
N GLU A 140 -16.60 -2.19 2.11
CA GLU A 140 -17.51 -3.19 1.55
C GLU A 140 -17.63 -4.42 2.46
N ILE A 141 -16.49 -4.99 2.89
CA ILE A 141 -16.48 -6.12 3.85
C ILE A 141 -17.09 -5.70 5.19
N GLY A 142 -16.79 -4.49 5.67
CA GLY A 142 -17.37 -3.94 6.90
C GLY A 142 -18.89 -3.83 6.84
N ILE A 143 -19.43 -3.33 5.72
CA ILE A 143 -20.89 -3.26 5.48
C ILE A 143 -21.49 -4.66 5.42
N MET A 144 -20.90 -5.60 4.70
CA MET A 144 -21.38 -7.00 4.66
C MET A 144 -21.42 -7.64 6.05
N LYS A 145 -20.50 -7.26 6.93
CA LYS A 145 -20.45 -7.73 8.31
C LYS A 145 -21.53 -7.08 9.18
N THR A 146 -21.72 -5.77 9.09
CA THR A 146 -22.75 -5.05 9.87
C THR A 146 -24.17 -5.43 9.47
N THR A 147 -24.40 -5.79 8.22
CA THR A 147 -25.68 -6.26 7.69
C THR A 147 -25.88 -7.78 7.82
N GLU A 148 -25.00 -8.46 8.56
CA GLU A 148 -25.03 -9.91 8.83
C GLU A 148 -25.01 -10.80 7.57
N GLN A 149 -24.63 -10.25 6.41
CA GLN A 149 -24.56 -11.02 5.15
C GLN A 149 -23.54 -12.15 5.21
N LEU A 150 -22.40 -11.94 5.90
CA LEU A 150 -21.38 -12.97 6.07
C LEU A 150 -21.92 -14.13 6.92
N SER A 151 -22.62 -13.84 8.02
CA SER A 151 -23.24 -14.84 8.89
C SER A 151 -24.37 -15.58 8.18
N ALA A 152 -25.17 -14.88 7.36
CA ALA A 152 -26.22 -15.50 6.56
C ALA A 152 -25.65 -16.49 5.53
N MET A 153 -24.49 -16.18 4.90
CA MET A 153 -23.81 -17.11 4.01
C MET A 153 -23.32 -18.37 4.75
N GLU A 154 -22.79 -18.24 5.95
CA GLU A 154 -22.37 -19.38 6.78
C GLU A 154 -23.57 -20.28 7.14
N MET A 155 -24.73 -19.71 7.49
CA MET A 155 -25.95 -20.48 7.75
C MET A 155 -26.46 -21.24 6.51
N MET A 156 -26.18 -20.71 5.32
CA MET A 156 -26.48 -21.41 4.05
C MET A 156 -25.38 -22.40 3.62
N ALA A 157 -24.41 -22.71 4.49
CA ALA A 157 -23.26 -23.57 4.20
C ALA A 157 -22.36 -23.06 3.04
N VAL A 158 -22.37 -21.75 2.78
CA VAL A 158 -21.49 -21.10 1.81
C VAL A 158 -20.32 -20.47 2.56
N ASP A 159 -19.09 -20.86 2.22
CA ASP A 159 -17.87 -20.32 2.83
C ASP A 159 -17.64 -18.86 2.38
N PRO A 160 -17.77 -17.84 3.29
CA PRO A 160 -17.58 -16.44 2.93
C PRO A 160 -16.14 -16.12 2.54
N TYR A 161 -15.15 -16.85 3.06
CA TYR A 161 -13.74 -16.69 2.67
C TYR A 161 -13.53 -17.01 1.19
N ALA A 162 -14.16 -18.08 0.71
CA ALA A 162 -14.01 -18.52 -0.67
C ALA A 162 -14.83 -17.67 -1.64
N ARG A 163 -16.00 -17.17 -1.21
CA ARG A 163 -16.97 -16.49 -2.09
C ARG A 163 -16.73 -14.99 -2.23
N VAL A 164 -16.27 -14.32 -1.16
CA VAL A 164 -16.14 -12.86 -1.08
C VAL A 164 -14.68 -12.46 -0.89
N ILE A 165 -14.07 -12.95 0.18
CA ILE A 165 -12.76 -12.48 0.64
C ILE A 165 -11.63 -12.84 -0.33
N ALA A 166 -11.59 -14.07 -0.84
CA ALA A 166 -10.54 -14.50 -1.76
C ALA A 166 -10.61 -13.80 -3.14
N PRO A 167 -11.77 -13.61 -3.79
CA PRO A 167 -11.85 -12.82 -5.01
C PRO A 167 -11.42 -11.35 -4.83
N MET A 168 -11.81 -10.69 -3.75
CA MET A 168 -11.40 -9.31 -3.44
C MET A 168 -9.88 -9.21 -3.25
N PHE A 169 -9.28 -10.14 -2.51
CA PHE A 169 -7.83 -10.19 -2.33
C PHE A 169 -7.09 -10.32 -3.67
N TRP A 170 -7.43 -11.33 -4.48
CA TRP A 170 -6.77 -11.59 -5.75
C TRP A 170 -7.08 -10.53 -6.81
N GLY A 171 -8.28 -9.96 -6.78
CA GLY A 171 -8.66 -8.83 -7.62
C GLY A 171 -7.72 -7.63 -7.39
N GLY A 172 -7.44 -7.31 -6.12
CA GLY A 172 -6.48 -6.26 -5.78
C GLY A 172 -5.04 -6.59 -6.18
N VAL A 173 -4.58 -7.82 -5.90
CA VAL A 173 -3.22 -8.26 -6.27
C VAL A 173 -2.95 -8.19 -7.77
N LEU A 174 -3.92 -8.61 -8.58
CA LEU A 174 -3.77 -8.62 -10.05
C LEU A 174 -3.99 -7.24 -10.68
N SER A 175 -4.79 -6.39 -10.05
CA SER A 175 -4.99 -5.01 -10.54
C SER A 175 -3.75 -4.15 -10.35
N MET A 176 -2.96 -4.37 -9.29
CA MET A 176 -1.82 -3.53 -8.95
C MET A 176 -0.73 -3.44 -10.03
N PRO A 177 -0.21 -4.52 -10.62
CA PRO A 177 0.80 -4.41 -11.68
C PRO A 177 0.29 -3.70 -12.93
N LEU A 178 -1.00 -3.87 -13.27
CA LEU A 178 -1.63 -3.14 -14.38
C LEU A 178 -1.67 -1.63 -14.10
N LEU A 179 -2.06 -1.24 -12.89
CA LEU A 179 -2.13 0.17 -12.48
C LEU A 179 -0.73 0.80 -12.41
N ALA A 180 0.27 0.06 -11.94
CA ALA A 180 1.66 0.50 -11.90
C ALA A 180 2.23 0.70 -13.33
N ALA A 181 1.90 -0.19 -14.26
CA ALA A 181 2.29 -0.05 -15.67
C ALA A 181 1.65 1.19 -16.31
N ILE A 182 0.35 1.42 -16.08
CA ILE A 182 -0.36 2.61 -16.58
C ILE A 182 0.21 3.88 -15.95
N PHE A 183 0.48 3.89 -14.65
CA PHE A 183 1.12 5.02 -13.97
C PHE A 183 2.47 5.36 -14.59
N SER A 184 3.33 4.35 -14.81
CA SER A 184 4.66 4.54 -15.42
C SER A 184 4.55 5.04 -16.85
N ALA A 185 3.63 4.50 -17.65
CA ALA A 185 3.40 4.97 -19.03
C ALA A 185 2.95 6.43 -19.08
N MET A 186 1.98 6.81 -18.24
CA MET A 186 1.51 8.18 -18.14
C MET A 186 2.58 9.14 -17.61
N GLY A 187 3.41 8.67 -16.68
CA GLY A 187 4.55 9.42 -16.18
C GLY A 187 5.61 9.67 -17.25
N ILE A 188 5.92 8.69 -18.10
CA ILE A 188 6.84 8.88 -19.23
C ILE A 188 6.26 9.91 -20.23
N ILE A 189 4.97 9.84 -20.51
CA ILE A 189 4.28 10.84 -21.38
C ILE A 189 4.35 12.23 -20.74
N GLY A 190 4.13 12.37 -19.44
CA GLY A 190 4.28 13.62 -18.70
C GLY A 190 5.71 14.18 -18.79
N GLY A 191 6.71 13.32 -18.57
CA GLY A 191 8.12 13.66 -18.72
C GLY A 191 8.46 14.13 -20.13
N TYR A 192 7.96 13.43 -21.14
CA TYR A 192 8.11 13.83 -22.55
C TYR A 192 7.50 15.20 -22.85
N LEU A 193 6.27 15.43 -22.39
CA LEU A 193 5.58 16.71 -22.61
C LEU A 193 6.39 17.89 -22.08
N ILE A 194 6.92 17.82 -20.88
CA ILE A 194 7.66 18.94 -20.31
C ILE A 194 9.04 19.08 -20.94
N THR A 195 9.76 17.98 -21.16
CA THR A 195 11.16 18.06 -21.61
C THR A 195 11.28 18.33 -23.12
N VAL A 196 10.45 17.72 -23.94
CA VAL A 196 10.52 17.86 -25.40
C VAL A 196 9.65 19.00 -25.89
N VAL A 197 8.35 19.05 -25.48
CA VAL A 197 7.40 20.03 -26.04
C VAL A 197 7.61 21.42 -25.43
N VAL A 198 7.86 21.52 -24.12
CA VAL A 198 7.97 22.82 -23.44
C VAL A 198 9.41 23.34 -23.45
N ILE A 199 10.39 22.49 -23.11
CA ILE A 199 11.80 22.89 -22.97
C ILE A 199 12.55 22.82 -24.30
N GLY A 200 12.13 21.95 -25.25
CA GLY A 200 12.72 21.84 -26.57
C GLY A 200 13.93 20.89 -26.64
N VAL A 201 14.02 19.90 -25.75
CA VAL A 201 15.02 18.82 -25.87
C VAL A 201 14.72 17.99 -27.10
N ASP A 202 15.76 17.51 -27.81
CA ASP A 202 15.58 16.69 -28.99
C ASP A 202 14.79 15.40 -28.69
N SER A 203 13.71 15.20 -29.42
CA SER A 203 12.82 14.04 -29.25
C SER A 203 13.53 12.73 -29.59
N GLY A 204 14.41 12.75 -30.58
CA GLY A 204 15.19 11.58 -30.98
C GLY A 204 16.13 11.13 -29.87
N ALA A 205 16.84 12.07 -29.25
CA ALA A 205 17.72 11.78 -28.12
C ALA A 205 16.93 11.25 -26.92
N PHE A 206 15.75 11.81 -26.60
CA PHE A 206 14.92 11.34 -25.50
C PHE A 206 14.54 9.86 -25.63
N TRP A 207 14.00 9.46 -26.79
CA TRP A 207 13.53 8.08 -27.01
C TRP A 207 14.69 7.10 -27.21
N SER A 208 15.73 7.46 -27.98
CA SER A 208 16.84 6.55 -28.26
C SER A 208 17.63 6.21 -27.00
N GLN A 209 17.91 7.20 -26.15
CA GLN A 209 18.64 6.95 -24.89
C GLN A 209 17.78 6.18 -23.89
N MET A 210 16.48 6.46 -23.81
CA MET A 210 15.57 5.71 -22.98
C MET A 210 15.53 4.23 -23.38
N GLN A 211 15.35 3.93 -24.69
CA GLN A 211 15.33 2.55 -25.18
C GLN A 211 16.65 1.80 -25.00
N ALA A 212 17.77 2.50 -25.15
CA ALA A 212 19.09 1.90 -24.96
C ALA A 212 19.41 1.57 -23.49
N SER A 213 18.77 2.29 -22.54
CA SER A 213 19.11 2.20 -21.11
C SER A 213 18.14 1.35 -20.30
N VAL A 214 16.90 1.12 -20.78
CA VAL A 214 15.89 0.33 -20.08
C VAL A 214 16.02 -1.14 -20.46
N ASP A 215 16.43 -1.97 -19.50
CA ASP A 215 16.49 -3.42 -19.67
C ASP A 215 15.17 -4.06 -19.23
N PHE A 216 14.57 -4.86 -20.14
CA PHE A 216 13.32 -5.54 -19.86
C PHE A 216 13.39 -6.46 -18.63
N HIS A 217 14.45 -7.26 -18.53
CA HIS A 217 14.59 -8.21 -17.43
C HIS A 217 14.96 -7.56 -16.10
N HIS A 218 15.82 -6.55 -16.12
CA HIS A 218 16.26 -5.92 -14.86
C HIS A 218 15.30 -4.84 -14.37
N ASP A 219 14.68 -4.07 -15.26
CA ASP A 219 13.91 -2.90 -14.86
C ASP A 219 12.42 -3.18 -14.80
N ILE A 220 11.84 -3.70 -15.89
CA ILE A 220 10.40 -3.94 -15.96
C ILE A 220 9.98 -5.11 -15.05
N LEU A 221 10.71 -6.23 -15.08
CA LEU A 221 10.38 -7.39 -14.25
C LEU A 221 10.50 -7.07 -12.75
N ASN A 222 11.54 -6.35 -12.33
CA ASN A 222 11.67 -5.88 -10.95
C ASN A 222 10.51 -4.95 -10.54
N GLY A 223 10.09 -4.04 -11.42
CA GLY A 223 8.93 -3.17 -11.19
C GLY A 223 7.64 -3.98 -11.02
N VAL A 224 7.42 -4.99 -11.87
CA VAL A 224 6.26 -5.88 -11.78
C VAL A 224 6.28 -6.71 -10.49
N ILE A 225 7.43 -7.29 -10.12
CA ILE A 225 7.54 -8.04 -8.86
C ILE A 225 7.25 -7.15 -7.67
N LYS A 226 7.81 -5.94 -7.61
CA LYS A 226 7.53 -4.97 -6.55
C LYS A 226 6.04 -4.64 -6.48
N SER A 227 5.38 -4.38 -7.63
CA SER A 227 3.97 -4.04 -7.68
C SER A 227 3.07 -5.19 -7.20
N VAL A 228 3.40 -6.45 -7.51
CA VAL A 228 2.69 -7.64 -7.01
C VAL A 228 2.84 -7.77 -5.50
N VAL A 229 4.05 -7.57 -4.96
CA VAL A 229 4.30 -7.62 -3.50
C VAL A 229 3.54 -6.52 -2.78
N PHE A 230 3.57 -5.29 -3.29
CA PHE A 230 2.78 -4.18 -2.72
C PHE A 230 1.28 -4.43 -2.84
N GLY A 231 0.82 -4.94 -3.99
CA GLY A 231 -0.56 -5.33 -4.19
C GLY A 231 -1.04 -6.39 -3.19
N ALA A 232 -0.22 -7.41 -2.97
CA ALA A 232 -0.50 -8.43 -1.97
C ALA A 232 -0.55 -7.86 -0.55
N ALA A 233 0.39 -6.97 -0.19
CA ALA A 233 0.41 -6.34 1.13
C ALA A 233 -0.81 -5.44 1.35
N VAL A 234 -1.13 -4.55 0.40
CA VAL A 234 -2.28 -3.63 0.52
C VAL A 234 -3.58 -4.41 0.56
N SER A 235 -3.78 -5.37 -0.36
CA SER A 235 -5.02 -6.18 -0.40
C SER A 235 -5.17 -7.03 0.87
N ALA A 236 -4.09 -7.59 1.40
CA ALA A 236 -4.11 -8.36 2.64
C ALA A 236 -4.55 -7.50 3.84
N ILE A 237 -3.98 -6.30 3.96
CA ILE A 237 -4.31 -5.36 5.05
C ILE A 237 -5.77 -4.93 4.91
N SER A 238 -6.21 -4.51 3.71
CA SER A 238 -7.57 -4.01 3.48
C SER A 238 -8.64 -5.05 3.78
N VAL A 239 -8.42 -6.29 3.34
CA VAL A 239 -9.35 -7.40 3.58
C VAL A 239 -9.36 -7.80 5.06
N TYR A 240 -8.19 -7.79 5.72
CA TYR A 240 -8.07 -8.09 7.15
C TYR A 240 -8.77 -7.02 8.00
N GLU A 241 -8.51 -5.74 7.76
CA GLU A 241 -9.13 -4.63 8.48
C GLU A 241 -10.66 -4.62 8.30
N GLY A 242 -11.13 -4.86 7.07
CA GLY A 242 -12.56 -5.00 6.81
C GLY A 242 -13.21 -6.14 7.60
N TYR A 243 -12.55 -7.29 7.67
CA TYR A 243 -13.03 -8.43 8.43
C TYR A 243 -12.92 -8.24 9.95
N ALA A 244 -11.84 -7.59 10.43
CA ALA A 244 -11.59 -7.33 11.84
C ALA A 244 -12.45 -6.18 12.40
N SER A 245 -13.03 -5.33 11.54
CA SER A 245 -13.85 -4.19 11.96
C SER A 245 -14.99 -4.60 12.89
N VAL A 246 -15.30 -3.76 13.89
CA VAL A 246 -16.41 -3.98 14.80
C VAL A 246 -17.72 -3.78 14.01
N PRO A 247 -18.74 -4.66 14.16
CA PRO A 247 -20.00 -4.58 13.41
C PRO A 247 -20.89 -3.43 13.90
N THR A 248 -20.37 -2.20 13.85
CA THR A 248 -21.09 -0.97 14.21
C THR A 248 -20.92 0.05 13.11
N ALA A 249 -21.89 0.96 12.94
CA ALA A 249 -21.82 2.02 11.95
C ALA A 249 -20.59 2.93 12.13
N GLU A 250 -20.11 3.10 13.36
CA GLU A 250 -18.90 3.85 13.69
C GLU A 250 -17.61 3.07 13.38
N GLY A 251 -17.65 1.74 13.36
CA GLY A 251 -16.48 0.90 13.07
C GLY A 251 -16.13 0.79 11.58
N VAL A 252 -17.00 1.29 10.68
CA VAL A 252 -16.85 1.26 9.22
C VAL A 252 -16.44 2.65 8.66
N SER A 253 -16.58 3.70 9.45
CA SER A 253 -16.19 5.08 9.10
C SER A 253 -14.76 5.38 9.51
#